data_9698ed1c6b5ba97c7aaee3504d1695b9
#
_entry.id   9698ed1c6b5ba97c7aaee3504d1695b9
#
_cell.length_a   1.000
_cell.length_b   1.000
_cell.length_c   1.000
_cell.angle_alpha   90.00
_cell.angle_beta   90.00
_cell.angle_gamma   90.00
#
_symmetry.space_group_name_H-M   'P 1'
#
loop_
_entity.id
_entity.type
_entity.pdbx_description
1 polymer ?
#
loop_
_entity_poly.entity_id
_entity_poly.type
_entity_poly.pdbx_seq_one_letter_code
_entity_poly.pdbx_strand_id
1 'polypeptide(L)'
;MNQPWTCLGSSTAVCFSMDKEITALKAQIKNPNRISVFLDGEYAFGLARIVAAWLRIGQHLSEQEIERLKQQDSAEVAYLKALRFLGYRARSEAEIQRKLTEHGFAQQVVEATIQRLKDNGFLGDTRFAQEWIENRTTFRPRSKRMLASELRQKGVDDDVIEQALAETEDEQVLAYQSATKYARRLAGMDWETFRKRLGEHLSRRGFSYGTIVPVLRQVWDETRSADEGSDPTLNEDENEYGT
;
A
#
# COMPACT_ATOMS: atom_id res chain seq x y z
N MET A 1 -21.66 -76.97 30.53
CA MET A 1 -20.40 -76.22 30.38
C MET A 1 -20.79 -74.83 29.93
N ASN A 2 -20.80 -73.94 30.95
CA ASN A 2 -21.21 -72.55 30.79
C ASN A 2 -20.05 -71.69 30.29
N GLN A 3 -20.27 -70.88 29.31
CA GLN A 3 -19.40 -69.77 28.97
C GLN A 3 -20.12 -68.44 29.28
N PRO A 4 -19.51 -67.49 30.00
CA PRO A 4 -20.11 -66.20 30.28
C PRO A 4 -19.76 -65.21 29.16
N TRP A 5 -20.77 -64.50 28.70
CA TRP A 5 -20.67 -63.36 27.78
C TRP A 5 -20.09 -62.16 28.53
N THR A 6 -18.89 -61.73 28.12
CA THR A 6 -18.30 -60.45 28.55
C THR A 6 -18.84 -59.34 27.63
N CYS A 7 -19.71 -58.50 28.17
CA CYS A 7 -20.10 -57.25 27.57
C CYS A 7 -18.91 -56.26 27.60
N LEU A 8 -18.29 -56.05 26.46
CA LEU A 8 -17.39 -54.92 26.22
C LEU A 8 -18.26 -53.64 26.13
N GLY A 9 -18.37 -52.93 27.23
CA GLY A 9 -18.95 -51.59 27.25
C GLY A 9 -18.04 -50.59 26.50
N SER A 10 -18.44 -50.21 25.30
CA SER A 10 -17.88 -49.05 24.63
C SER A 10 -18.28 -47.80 25.40
N SER A 11 -17.41 -47.35 26.28
CA SER A 11 -17.53 -46.07 26.93
C SER A 11 -17.19 -44.97 25.91
N THR A 12 -18.17 -44.54 25.16
CA THR A 12 -18.10 -43.28 24.44
C THR A 12 -18.09 -42.19 25.51
N ALA A 13 -16.92 -41.70 25.84
CA ALA A 13 -16.75 -40.50 26.64
C ALA A 13 -17.37 -39.33 25.85
N VAL A 14 -18.66 -39.08 26.08
CA VAL A 14 -19.31 -37.84 25.69
C VAL A 14 -18.66 -36.77 26.52
N CYS A 15 -17.73 -36.03 25.96
CA CYS A 15 -17.21 -34.80 26.52
C CYS A 15 -18.40 -33.85 26.62
N PHE A 16 -19.02 -33.74 27.79
CA PHE A 16 -19.96 -32.70 28.13
C PHE A 16 -19.16 -31.39 28.11
N SER A 17 -19.08 -30.73 26.95
CA SER A 17 -18.74 -29.34 26.91
C SER A 17 -19.83 -28.59 27.66
N MET A 18 -19.53 -28.06 28.82
CA MET A 18 -20.49 -27.24 29.56
C MET A 18 -20.66 -25.96 28.79
N ASP A 19 -21.83 -25.76 28.17
CA ASP A 19 -22.21 -24.51 27.54
C ASP A 19 -22.21 -23.40 28.58
N LYS A 20 -21.64 -22.24 28.25
CA LYS A 20 -21.55 -21.08 29.15
C LYS A 20 -22.62 -20.06 28.80
N GLU A 21 -23.31 -19.55 29.82
CA GLU A 21 -24.38 -18.58 29.66
C GLU A 21 -23.82 -17.13 29.53
N ILE A 22 -24.30 -16.38 28.55
CA ILE A 22 -24.00 -14.94 28.46
C ILE A 22 -24.83 -14.21 29.54
N THR A 23 -24.14 -13.73 30.58
CA THR A 23 -24.76 -13.02 31.68
C THR A 23 -24.80 -11.51 31.52
N ALA A 24 -23.85 -10.93 30.76
CA ALA A 24 -23.86 -9.50 30.41
C ALA A 24 -23.09 -9.19 29.11
N LEU A 25 -23.56 -8.13 28.41
CA LEU A 25 -22.89 -7.51 27.28
C LEU A 25 -22.72 -6.02 27.58
N LYS A 26 -21.48 -5.53 27.72
CA LYS A 26 -21.21 -4.13 28.11
C LYS A 26 -20.28 -3.46 27.11
N ALA A 27 -20.68 -2.28 26.61
CA ALA A 27 -19.78 -1.47 25.80
C ALA A 27 -18.54 -1.06 26.61
N GLN A 28 -17.35 -1.13 25.98
CA GLN A 28 -16.12 -0.71 26.66
C GLN A 28 -16.03 0.81 26.74
N ILE A 29 -15.71 1.36 27.90
CA ILE A 29 -15.64 2.81 28.15
C ILE A 29 -14.62 3.48 27.22
N LYS A 30 -13.44 2.87 27.03
CA LYS A 30 -12.36 3.42 26.20
C LYS A 30 -12.56 3.18 24.68
N ASN A 31 -13.43 2.25 24.32
CA ASN A 31 -13.69 1.92 22.91
C ASN A 31 -15.16 1.47 22.73
N PRO A 32 -16.07 2.39 22.42
CA PRO A 32 -17.50 2.08 22.24
C PRO A 32 -17.80 1.07 21.14
N ASN A 33 -16.86 0.84 20.22
CA ASN A 33 -16.98 -0.14 19.14
C ASN A 33 -16.61 -1.58 19.59
N ARG A 34 -16.29 -1.77 20.87
CA ARG A 34 -16.02 -3.08 21.47
C ARG A 34 -16.98 -3.39 22.60
N ILE A 35 -17.43 -4.64 22.65
CA ILE A 35 -18.34 -5.18 23.66
C ILE A 35 -17.56 -6.17 24.53
N SER A 36 -17.62 -6.00 25.83
CA SER A 36 -17.16 -6.98 26.79
C SER A 36 -18.24 -8.02 27.00
N VAL A 37 -17.92 -9.29 26.79
CA VAL A 37 -18.79 -10.43 27.00
C VAL A 37 -18.49 -11.04 28.35
N PHE A 38 -19.53 -11.23 29.15
CA PHE A 38 -19.47 -11.91 30.45
C PHE A 38 -20.18 -13.25 30.34
N LEU A 39 -19.49 -14.31 30.73
CA LEU A 39 -20.01 -15.66 30.77
C LEU A 39 -20.08 -16.10 32.25
N ASP A 40 -21.19 -16.68 32.67
CA ASP A 40 -21.40 -17.18 34.02
C ASP A 40 -21.06 -16.17 35.14
N GLY A 41 -21.25 -14.86 34.86
CA GLY A 41 -20.96 -13.75 35.78
C GLY A 41 -19.55 -13.19 35.72
N GLU A 42 -18.62 -13.83 35.00
CA GLU A 42 -17.22 -13.41 34.89
C GLU A 42 -16.91 -12.81 33.50
N TYR A 43 -15.96 -11.87 33.47
CA TYR A 43 -15.44 -11.35 32.18
C TYR A 43 -14.74 -12.48 31.42
N ALA A 44 -15.16 -12.73 30.19
CA ALA A 44 -14.57 -13.75 29.34
C ALA A 44 -13.69 -13.19 28.25
N PHE A 45 -14.24 -12.33 27.38
CA PHE A 45 -13.51 -11.72 26.25
C PHE A 45 -14.22 -10.46 25.73
N GLY A 46 -13.51 -9.74 24.86
CA GLY A 46 -14.07 -8.57 24.16
C GLY A 46 -14.25 -8.84 22.67
N LEU A 47 -15.37 -8.40 22.10
CA LEU A 47 -15.68 -8.53 20.67
C LEU A 47 -15.89 -7.16 20.03
N ALA A 48 -15.62 -7.05 18.74
CA ALA A 48 -16.07 -5.92 17.92
C ALA A 48 -17.61 -5.86 17.97
N ARG A 49 -18.17 -4.66 18.01
CA ARG A 49 -19.61 -4.45 18.12
C ARG A 49 -20.40 -5.17 17.01
N ILE A 50 -19.85 -5.22 15.82
CA ILE A 50 -20.48 -5.92 14.69
C ILE A 50 -20.54 -7.42 14.89
N VAL A 51 -19.52 -8.03 15.51
CA VAL A 51 -19.48 -9.47 15.82
C VAL A 51 -20.45 -9.79 16.97
N ALA A 52 -20.54 -8.91 17.96
CA ALA A 52 -21.44 -9.07 19.11
C ALA A 52 -22.90 -8.75 18.82
N ALA A 53 -23.24 -8.20 17.62
CA ALA A 53 -24.57 -7.67 17.31
C ALA A 53 -25.70 -8.73 17.40
N TRP A 54 -25.39 -10.00 17.23
CA TRP A 54 -26.33 -11.12 17.24
C TRP A 54 -26.39 -11.86 18.56
N LEU A 55 -25.53 -11.52 19.54
CA LEU A 55 -25.50 -12.13 20.85
C LEU A 55 -26.61 -11.57 21.75
N ARG A 56 -27.16 -12.44 22.58
CA ARG A 56 -28.21 -12.08 23.56
C ARG A 56 -27.85 -12.54 24.96
N ILE A 57 -28.24 -11.76 25.96
CA ILE A 57 -28.12 -12.18 27.35
C ILE A 57 -29.06 -13.39 27.57
N GLY A 58 -28.58 -14.41 28.30
CA GLY A 58 -29.25 -15.70 28.48
C GLY A 58 -28.94 -16.72 27.37
N GLN A 59 -28.16 -16.37 26.36
CA GLN A 59 -27.74 -17.31 25.33
C GLN A 59 -26.60 -18.20 25.87
N HIS A 60 -26.70 -19.49 25.60
CA HIS A 60 -25.66 -20.46 25.91
C HIS A 60 -24.72 -20.59 24.73
N LEU A 61 -23.41 -20.60 24.99
CA LEU A 61 -22.36 -20.76 24.04
C LEU A 61 -21.51 -21.99 24.34
N SER A 62 -21.37 -22.87 23.37
CA SER A 62 -20.39 -23.94 23.40
C SER A 62 -18.96 -23.42 23.27
N GLU A 63 -17.97 -24.19 23.66
CA GLU A 63 -16.56 -23.84 23.51
C GLU A 63 -16.18 -23.58 22.03
N GLN A 64 -16.76 -24.32 21.09
CA GLN A 64 -16.57 -24.14 19.65
C GLN A 64 -17.15 -22.81 19.17
N GLU A 65 -18.30 -22.39 19.66
CA GLU A 65 -18.90 -21.10 19.31
C GLU A 65 -18.09 -19.94 19.88
N ILE A 66 -17.59 -20.06 21.09
CA ILE A 66 -16.69 -19.06 21.70
C ILE A 66 -15.43 -18.91 20.86
N GLU A 67 -14.82 -20.00 20.43
CA GLU A 67 -13.62 -19.94 19.59
C GLU A 67 -13.91 -19.32 18.20
N ARG A 68 -15.04 -19.68 17.59
CA ARG A 68 -15.50 -19.06 16.34
C ARG A 68 -15.72 -17.55 16.49
N LEU A 69 -16.32 -17.09 17.58
CA LEU A 69 -16.51 -15.67 17.86
C LEU A 69 -15.18 -14.93 18.01
N LYS A 70 -14.19 -15.53 18.70
CA LYS A 70 -12.85 -14.96 18.82
C LYS A 70 -12.13 -14.86 17.48
N GLN A 71 -12.28 -15.86 16.61
CA GLN A 71 -11.72 -15.84 15.25
C GLN A 71 -12.38 -14.76 14.40
N GLN A 72 -13.70 -14.62 14.47
CA GLN A 72 -14.44 -13.55 13.79
C GLN A 72 -14.01 -12.16 14.29
N ASP A 73 -13.83 -11.99 15.61
CA ASP A 73 -13.33 -10.75 16.18
C ASP A 73 -11.92 -10.43 15.69
N SER A 74 -11.02 -11.42 15.68
CA SER A 74 -9.66 -11.27 15.18
C SER A 74 -9.65 -10.81 13.72
N ALA A 75 -10.50 -11.40 12.87
CA ALA A 75 -10.65 -11.00 11.47
C ALA A 75 -11.16 -9.56 11.31
N GLU A 76 -12.16 -9.16 12.12
CA GLU A 76 -12.69 -7.80 12.09
C GLU A 76 -11.68 -6.76 12.59
N VAL A 77 -10.94 -7.05 13.64
CA VAL A 77 -9.86 -6.19 14.16
C VAL A 77 -8.74 -6.04 13.13
N ALA A 78 -8.35 -7.14 12.45
CA ALA A 78 -7.35 -7.10 11.39
C ALA A 78 -7.81 -6.24 10.21
N TYR A 79 -9.07 -6.40 9.79
CA TYR A 79 -9.66 -5.64 8.70
C TYR A 79 -9.69 -4.13 8.99
N LEU A 80 -10.21 -3.72 10.16
CA LEU A 80 -10.24 -2.32 10.57
C LEU A 80 -8.83 -1.72 10.70
N LYS A 81 -7.87 -2.51 11.15
CA LYS A 81 -6.47 -2.09 11.24
C LYS A 81 -5.85 -1.88 9.86
N ALA A 82 -6.13 -2.79 8.92
CA ALA A 82 -5.67 -2.66 7.54
C ALA A 82 -6.28 -1.44 6.84
N LEU A 83 -7.58 -1.19 6.99
CA LEU A 83 -8.24 0.02 6.49
C LEU A 83 -7.58 1.30 7.05
N ARG A 84 -7.21 1.30 8.33
CA ARG A 84 -6.49 2.42 8.92
C ARG A 84 -5.12 2.62 8.27
N PHE A 85 -4.38 1.54 7.95
CA PHE A 85 -3.10 1.67 7.24
C PHE A 85 -3.26 2.22 5.83
N LEU A 86 -4.31 1.80 5.11
CA LEU A 86 -4.64 2.29 3.77
C LEU A 86 -5.09 3.76 3.79
N GLY A 87 -5.77 4.18 4.85
CA GLY A 87 -6.20 5.58 5.02
C GLY A 87 -5.04 6.59 5.15
N TYR A 88 -3.84 6.15 5.53
CA TYR A 88 -2.66 7.04 5.59
C TYR A 88 -1.98 7.21 4.23
N ARG A 89 -1.88 6.15 3.44
CA ARG A 89 -1.32 6.13 2.08
C ARG A 89 -1.66 4.84 1.36
N ALA A 90 -1.60 4.86 0.04
CA ALA A 90 -1.64 3.64 -0.76
C ALA A 90 -0.52 2.66 -0.34
N ARG A 91 -0.84 1.36 -0.33
CA ARG A 91 0.06 0.26 0.05
C ARG A 91 -0.17 -0.94 -0.87
N SER A 92 0.90 -1.69 -1.13
CA SER A 92 0.81 -2.98 -1.81
C SER A 92 0.22 -4.06 -0.90
N GLU A 93 -0.23 -5.16 -1.50
CA GLU A 93 -0.72 -6.34 -0.77
C GLU A 93 0.35 -6.88 0.19
N ALA A 94 1.60 -7.00 -0.26
CA ALA A 94 2.73 -7.45 0.56
C ALA A 94 3.03 -6.49 1.74
N GLU A 95 2.86 -5.17 1.57
CA GLU A 95 3.02 -4.21 2.67
C GLU A 95 1.94 -4.40 3.75
N ILE A 96 0.68 -4.66 3.36
CA ILE A 96 -0.43 -4.92 4.30
C ILE A 96 -0.21 -6.26 4.99
N GLN A 97 0.14 -7.32 4.24
CA GLN A 97 0.43 -8.65 4.79
C GLN A 97 1.50 -8.57 5.88
N ARG A 98 2.65 -7.94 5.56
CA ARG A 98 3.74 -7.76 6.52
C ARG A 98 3.29 -7.01 7.76
N LYS A 99 2.54 -5.92 7.59
CA LYS A 99 2.03 -5.12 8.72
C LYS A 99 1.09 -5.89 9.63
N LEU A 100 0.17 -6.67 9.08
CA LEU A 100 -0.73 -7.50 9.89
C LEU A 100 0.03 -8.60 10.63
N THR A 101 1.01 -9.25 9.96
CA THR A 101 1.88 -10.26 10.59
C THR A 101 2.73 -9.65 11.72
N GLU A 102 3.34 -8.47 11.51
CA GLU A 102 4.05 -7.72 12.56
C GLU A 102 3.17 -7.41 13.79
N HIS A 103 1.88 -7.31 13.58
CA HIS A 103 0.91 -7.11 14.66
C HIS A 103 0.38 -8.40 15.31
N GLY A 104 0.94 -9.55 14.94
CA GLY A 104 0.66 -10.84 15.58
C GLY A 104 -0.62 -11.53 15.10
N PHE A 105 -1.21 -11.13 13.98
CA PHE A 105 -2.35 -11.85 13.40
C PHE A 105 -1.90 -13.17 12.79
N ALA A 106 -2.69 -14.23 12.99
CA ALA A 106 -2.45 -15.53 12.38
C ALA A 106 -2.53 -15.46 10.86
N GLN A 107 -1.74 -16.27 10.16
CA GLN A 107 -1.64 -16.24 8.70
C GLN A 107 -3.00 -16.36 8.00
N GLN A 108 -3.86 -17.25 8.46
CA GLN A 108 -5.22 -17.42 7.92
C GLN A 108 -6.08 -16.15 8.03
N VAL A 109 -5.95 -15.41 9.15
CA VAL A 109 -6.66 -14.13 9.37
C VAL A 109 -6.11 -13.06 8.43
N VAL A 110 -4.79 -13.04 8.22
CA VAL A 110 -4.13 -12.11 7.29
C VAL A 110 -4.61 -12.34 5.87
N GLU A 111 -4.59 -13.59 5.39
CA GLU A 111 -5.03 -13.96 4.04
C GLU A 111 -6.51 -13.63 3.80
N ALA A 112 -7.38 -14.01 4.72
CA ALA A 112 -8.81 -13.68 4.66
C ALA A 112 -9.05 -12.17 4.66
N THR A 113 -8.26 -11.41 5.44
CA THR A 113 -8.35 -9.94 5.48
C THR A 113 -7.93 -9.31 4.15
N ILE A 114 -6.82 -9.77 3.55
CA ILE A 114 -6.35 -9.30 2.25
C ILE A 114 -7.41 -9.57 1.18
N GLN A 115 -7.96 -10.80 1.15
CA GLN A 115 -9.00 -11.16 0.18
C GLN A 115 -10.24 -10.25 0.34
N ARG A 116 -10.71 -10.05 1.56
CA ARG A 116 -11.84 -9.14 1.84
C ARG A 116 -11.57 -7.70 1.42
N LEU A 117 -10.35 -7.20 1.57
CA LEU A 117 -9.96 -5.86 1.11
C LEU A 117 -9.94 -5.77 -0.42
N LYS A 118 -9.51 -6.82 -1.11
CA LYS A 118 -9.52 -6.93 -2.57
C LYS A 118 -10.96 -6.95 -3.10
N ASP A 119 -11.82 -7.79 -2.54
CA ASP A 119 -13.22 -7.91 -2.91
C ASP A 119 -14.00 -6.59 -2.75
N ASN A 120 -13.62 -5.80 -1.75
CA ASN A 120 -14.20 -4.47 -1.52
C ASN A 120 -13.48 -3.34 -2.30
N GLY A 121 -12.49 -3.63 -3.14
CA GLY A 121 -11.76 -2.66 -3.95
C GLY A 121 -10.85 -1.70 -3.17
N PHE A 122 -10.54 -1.99 -1.90
CA PHE A 122 -9.63 -1.17 -1.09
C PHE A 122 -8.17 -1.51 -1.30
N LEU A 123 -7.87 -2.69 -1.84
CA LEU A 123 -6.53 -3.20 -2.06
C LEU A 123 -6.41 -3.84 -3.45
N GLY A 124 -5.27 -3.65 -4.10
CA GLY A 124 -4.96 -4.26 -5.40
C GLY A 124 -3.66 -3.72 -5.97
N ASP A 125 -2.74 -4.61 -6.30
CA ASP A 125 -1.39 -4.24 -6.73
C ASP A 125 -1.35 -3.58 -8.11
N THR A 126 -2.29 -3.88 -9.00
CA THR A 126 -2.40 -3.19 -10.30
C THR A 126 -2.65 -1.69 -10.11
N ARG A 127 -3.67 -1.34 -9.32
CA ARG A 127 -3.98 0.05 -9.02
C ARG A 127 -2.84 0.73 -8.25
N PHE A 128 -2.25 0.02 -7.29
CA PHE A 128 -1.10 0.53 -6.53
C PHE A 128 0.09 0.84 -7.44
N ALA A 129 0.41 -0.04 -8.40
CA ALA A 129 1.50 0.14 -9.34
C ALA A 129 1.26 1.36 -10.25
N GLN A 130 0.06 1.52 -10.78
CA GLN A 130 -0.33 2.67 -11.61
C GLN A 130 -0.20 3.99 -10.82
N GLU A 131 -0.79 4.09 -9.62
CA GLU A 131 -0.70 5.28 -8.75
C GLU A 131 0.77 5.57 -8.36
N TRP A 132 1.59 4.54 -8.12
CA TRP A 132 3.01 4.70 -7.82
C TRP A 132 3.78 5.28 -8.98
N ILE A 133 3.59 4.74 -10.18
CA ILE A 133 4.24 5.20 -11.41
C ILE A 133 3.83 6.65 -11.71
N GLU A 134 2.53 6.95 -11.71
CA GLU A 134 2.00 8.29 -11.95
C GLU A 134 2.60 9.32 -10.99
N ASN A 135 2.65 9.01 -9.71
CA ASN A 135 3.28 9.89 -8.73
C ASN A 135 4.77 10.13 -9.01
N ARG A 136 5.49 9.08 -9.44
CA ARG A 136 6.92 9.21 -9.77
C ARG A 136 7.16 10.00 -11.06
N THR A 137 6.42 9.72 -12.11
CA THR A 137 6.55 10.41 -13.40
C THR A 137 6.21 11.89 -13.27
N THR A 138 5.17 12.22 -12.52
CA THR A 138 4.74 13.62 -12.29
C THR A 138 5.76 14.43 -11.48
N PHE A 139 6.19 13.91 -10.32
CA PHE A 139 6.97 14.71 -9.38
C PHE A 139 8.49 14.46 -9.46
N ARG A 140 8.91 13.24 -9.72
CA ARG A 140 10.31 12.82 -9.73
C ARG A 140 10.56 11.76 -10.80
N PRO A 141 10.52 12.12 -12.09
CA PRO A 141 10.66 11.15 -13.17
C PRO A 141 11.90 10.26 -13.00
N ARG A 142 11.71 8.96 -13.19
CA ARG A 142 12.72 7.90 -13.08
C ARG A 142 12.63 6.98 -14.28
N SER A 143 13.69 6.24 -14.55
CA SER A 143 13.68 5.23 -15.61
C SER A 143 12.69 4.10 -15.30
N LYS A 144 12.16 3.47 -16.34
CA LYS A 144 11.27 2.29 -16.20
C LYS A 144 11.93 1.19 -15.33
N ARG A 145 13.26 0.97 -15.53
CA ARG A 145 14.04 0.02 -14.72
C ARG A 145 14.03 0.37 -13.22
N MET A 146 14.17 1.64 -12.89
CA MET A 146 14.16 2.09 -11.49
C MET A 146 12.76 1.96 -10.89
N LEU A 147 11.71 2.31 -11.65
CA LEU A 147 10.31 2.13 -11.23
C LEU A 147 9.98 0.67 -10.97
N ALA A 148 10.41 -0.25 -11.86
CA ALA A 148 10.27 -1.68 -11.65
C ALA A 148 10.96 -2.15 -10.36
N SER A 149 12.19 -1.69 -10.12
CA SER A 149 12.92 -2.05 -8.89
C SER A 149 12.21 -1.55 -7.63
N GLU A 150 11.64 -0.34 -7.65
CA GLU A 150 10.86 0.18 -6.52
C GLU A 150 9.60 -0.65 -6.26
N LEU A 151 8.87 -1.04 -7.30
CA LEU A 151 7.66 -1.85 -7.19
C LEU A 151 7.97 -3.27 -6.69
N ARG A 152 9.07 -3.90 -7.16
CA ARG A 152 9.55 -5.18 -6.61
C ARG A 152 9.86 -5.08 -5.12
N GLN A 153 10.51 -4.00 -4.68
CA GLN A 153 10.77 -3.76 -3.24
C GLN A 153 9.50 -3.58 -2.42
N LYS A 154 8.39 -3.21 -3.09
CA LYS A 154 7.06 -3.15 -2.49
C LYS A 154 6.33 -4.50 -2.50
N GLY A 155 6.91 -5.51 -3.15
CA GLY A 155 6.36 -6.85 -3.26
C GLY A 155 5.25 -6.98 -4.30
N VAL A 156 5.24 -6.10 -5.31
CA VAL A 156 4.35 -6.21 -6.47
C VAL A 156 4.93 -7.25 -7.44
N ASP A 157 4.07 -8.10 -8.00
CA ASP A 157 4.46 -9.16 -8.93
C ASP A 157 4.96 -8.60 -10.27
N ASP A 158 5.92 -9.30 -10.89
CA ASP A 158 6.57 -8.84 -12.14
C ASP A 158 5.57 -8.66 -13.29
N ASP A 159 4.57 -9.52 -13.44
CA ASP A 159 3.54 -9.40 -14.49
C ASP A 159 2.73 -8.09 -14.33
N VAL A 160 2.39 -7.72 -13.11
CA VAL A 160 1.68 -6.47 -12.80
C VAL A 160 2.59 -5.26 -13.07
N ILE A 161 3.88 -5.37 -12.73
CA ILE A 161 4.86 -4.33 -12.99
C ILE A 161 5.04 -4.11 -14.50
N GLU A 162 5.18 -5.17 -15.27
CA GLU A 162 5.35 -5.12 -16.72
C GLU A 162 4.14 -4.46 -17.39
N GLN A 163 2.93 -4.88 -17.02
CA GLN A 163 1.70 -4.28 -17.52
C GLN A 163 1.61 -2.79 -17.20
N ALA A 164 1.87 -2.38 -15.97
CA ALA A 164 1.79 -0.99 -15.56
C ALA A 164 2.86 -0.11 -16.27
N LEU A 165 4.07 -0.67 -16.51
CA LEU A 165 5.13 0.03 -17.23
C LEU A 165 4.92 0.10 -18.74
N ALA A 166 4.14 -0.82 -19.33
CA ALA A 166 3.78 -0.77 -20.74
C ALA A 166 2.91 0.46 -21.07
N GLU A 167 2.05 0.87 -20.11
CA GLU A 167 1.19 2.06 -20.23
C GLU A 167 1.93 3.38 -19.95
N THR A 168 3.20 3.30 -19.50
CA THR A 168 3.99 4.48 -19.11
C THR A 168 4.65 5.12 -20.33
N GLU A 169 4.81 6.46 -20.31
CA GLU A 169 5.52 7.23 -21.33
C GLU A 169 6.90 6.63 -21.69
N ASP A 170 7.38 7.00 -22.88
CA ASP A 170 8.69 6.56 -23.36
C ASP A 170 9.82 6.99 -22.42
N GLU A 171 10.86 6.17 -22.37
CA GLU A 171 12.06 6.40 -21.52
C GLU A 171 12.73 7.77 -21.83
N GLN A 172 12.73 8.19 -23.10
CA GLN A 172 13.29 9.49 -23.49
C GLN A 172 12.44 10.65 -22.99
N VAL A 173 11.11 10.54 -23.03
CA VAL A 173 10.18 11.55 -22.49
C VAL A 173 10.39 11.72 -20.98
N LEU A 174 10.47 10.62 -20.24
CA LEU A 174 10.72 10.64 -18.80
C LEU A 174 12.08 11.27 -18.47
N ALA A 175 13.12 10.93 -19.24
CA ALA A 175 14.45 11.51 -19.07
C ALA A 175 14.44 13.02 -19.35
N TYR A 176 13.79 13.45 -20.42
CA TYR A 176 13.65 14.86 -20.81
C TYR A 176 12.91 15.66 -19.73
N GLN A 177 11.78 15.16 -19.23
CA GLN A 177 11.04 15.80 -18.14
C GLN A 177 11.90 15.94 -16.87
N SER A 178 12.69 14.91 -16.54
CA SER A 178 13.64 14.96 -15.43
C SER A 178 14.75 15.98 -15.65
N ALA A 179 15.30 16.01 -16.86
CA ALA A 179 16.38 16.89 -17.26
C ALA A 179 15.96 18.37 -17.22
N THR A 180 14.83 18.71 -17.84
CA THR A 180 14.30 20.09 -17.91
C THR A 180 14.03 20.66 -16.52
N LYS A 181 13.45 19.87 -15.62
CA LYS A 181 13.24 20.29 -14.22
C LYS A 181 14.54 20.60 -13.49
N TYR A 182 15.60 19.83 -13.78
CA TYR A 182 16.90 20.02 -13.11
C TYR A 182 17.77 21.09 -13.79
N ALA A 183 17.68 21.23 -15.13
CA ALA A 183 18.47 22.18 -15.93
C ALA A 183 18.27 23.64 -15.46
N ARG A 184 17.09 24.00 -14.99
CA ARG A 184 16.81 25.33 -14.40
C ARG A 184 17.77 25.73 -13.29
N ARG A 185 18.39 24.75 -12.62
CA ARG A 185 19.39 24.97 -11.55
C ARG A 185 20.82 25.09 -12.10
N LEU A 186 20.99 24.82 -13.38
CA LEU A 186 22.27 24.81 -14.08
C LEU A 186 22.41 25.97 -15.07
N ALA A 187 21.48 26.94 -15.05
CA ALA A 187 21.52 28.11 -15.92
C ALA A 187 22.84 28.86 -15.76
N GLY A 188 23.39 29.38 -16.86
CA GLY A 188 24.64 30.13 -16.91
C GLY A 188 25.93 29.27 -16.75
N MET A 189 25.84 27.96 -16.66
CA MET A 189 27.00 27.09 -16.58
C MET A 189 27.56 26.78 -17.99
N ASP A 190 28.87 26.51 -18.08
CA ASP A 190 29.50 26.00 -19.29
C ASP A 190 29.03 24.56 -19.61
N TRP A 191 29.21 24.16 -20.90
CA TRP A 191 28.78 22.85 -21.40
C TRP A 191 29.35 21.68 -20.62
N GLU A 192 30.64 21.75 -20.22
CA GLU A 192 31.28 20.62 -19.56
C GLU A 192 30.70 20.38 -18.16
N THR A 193 30.52 21.47 -17.41
CA THR A 193 29.90 21.42 -16.07
C THR A 193 28.41 21.01 -16.16
N PHE A 194 27.67 21.59 -17.10
CA PHE A 194 26.26 21.24 -17.34
C PHE A 194 26.13 19.77 -17.70
N ARG A 195 26.87 19.29 -18.71
CA ARG A 195 26.86 17.88 -19.14
C ARG A 195 27.15 16.92 -17.98
N LYS A 196 28.17 17.23 -17.18
CA LYS A 196 28.57 16.40 -16.03
C LYS A 196 27.44 16.33 -14.99
N ARG A 197 26.95 17.48 -14.53
CA ARG A 197 25.96 17.55 -13.44
C ARG A 197 24.60 16.98 -13.85
N LEU A 198 24.12 17.31 -15.03
CA LEU A 198 22.84 16.79 -15.54
C LEU A 198 22.95 15.30 -15.88
N GLY A 199 24.07 14.84 -16.44
CA GLY A 199 24.36 13.42 -16.69
C GLY A 199 24.36 12.59 -15.41
N GLU A 200 25.05 13.06 -14.36
CA GLU A 200 25.02 12.42 -13.05
C GLU A 200 23.62 12.40 -12.43
N HIS A 201 22.83 13.47 -12.59
CA HIS A 201 21.45 13.53 -12.12
C HIS A 201 20.59 12.46 -12.79
N LEU A 202 20.65 12.34 -14.12
CA LEU A 202 19.88 11.36 -14.88
C LEU A 202 20.36 9.92 -14.58
N SER A 203 21.67 9.71 -14.47
CA SER A 203 22.24 8.40 -14.09
C SER A 203 21.72 7.92 -12.72
N ARG A 204 21.71 8.80 -11.70
CA ARG A 204 21.13 8.48 -10.38
C ARG A 204 19.64 8.17 -10.41
N ARG A 205 18.92 8.61 -11.46
CA ARG A 205 17.52 8.28 -11.72
C ARG A 205 17.32 7.00 -12.53
N GLY A 206 18.43 6.35 -12.88
CA GLY A 206 18.45 5.04 -13.52
C GLY A 206 18.39 5.05 -15.03
N PHE A 207 18.43 6.23 -15.69
CA PHE A 207 18.44 6.31 -17.14
C PHE A 207 19.74 5.75 -17.74
N SER A 208 19.62 5.10 -18.90
CA SER A 208 20.77 4.54 -19.60
C SER A 208 21.58 5.64 -20.29
N TYR A 209 22.85 5.36 -20.55
CA TYR A 209 23.72 6.31 -21.28
C TYR A 209 23.16 6.66 -22.66
N GLY A 210 22.57 5.68 -23.37
CA GLY A 210 21.93 5.88 -24.67
C GLY A 210 20.73 6.84 -24.61
N THR A 211 20.00 6.86 -23.50
CA THR A 211 18.91 7.80 -23.24
C THR A 211 19.42 9.18 -22.80
N ILE A 212 20.49 9.19 -21.98
CA ILE A 212 21.05 10.43 -21.40
C ILE A 212 21.65 11.34 -22.46
N VAL A 213 22.48 10.81 -23.37
CA VAL A 213 23.26 11.63 -24.34
C VAL A 213 22.38 12.50 -25.27
N PRO A 214 21.34 11.96 -25.92
CA PRO A 214 20.45 12.77 -26.73
C PRO A 214 19.73 13.86 -25.93
N VAL A 215 19.23 13.49 -24.72
CA VAL A 215 18.50 14.42 -23.86
C VAL A 215 19.39 15.57 -23.37
N LEU A 216 20.66 15.29 -23.03
CA LEU A 216 21.62 16.33 -22.63
C LEU A 216 21.80 17.39 -23.72
N ARG A 217 21.95 16.98 -24.99
CA ARG A 217 22.11 17.88 -26.10
C ARG A 217 20.86 18.71 -26.33
N GLN A 218 19.71 18.04 -26.40
CA GLN A 218 18.43 18.70 -26.60
C GLN A 218 18.17 19.79 -25.55
N VAL A 219 18.30 19.46 -24.25
CA VAL A 219 18.03 20.44 -23.18
C VAL A 219 19.05 21.55 -23.13
N TRP A 220 20.32 21.28 -23.53
CA TRP A 220 21.33 22.32 -23.65
C TRP A 220 21.00 23.33 -24.74
N ASP A 221 20.64 22.84 -25.94
CA ASP A 221 20.31 23.71 -27.07
C ASP A 221 19.07 24.56 -26.77
N GLU A 222 18.05 23.99 -26.11
CA GLU A 222 16.84 24.71 -25.69
C GLU A 222 17.14 25.80 -24.65
N THR A 223 18.01 25.51 -23.66
CA THR A 223 18.36 26.50 -22.63
C THR A 223 19.15 27.68 -23.18
N ARG A 224 20.02 27.46 -24.16
CA ARG A 224 20.76 28.54 -24.81
C ARG A 224 19.89 29.40 -25.69
N SER A 225 19.01 28.80 -26.48
CA SER A 225 18.06 29.53 -27.32
C SER A 225 17.13 30.43 -26.50
N ALA A 226 16.80 30.01 -25.28
CA ALA A 226 15.99 30.83 -24.37
C ALA A 226 16.78 32.01 -23.76
N ASP A 227 18.08 31.85 -23.53
CA ASP A 227 18.95 32.94 -23.02
C ASP A 227 19.24 33.98 -24.12
N GLU A 228 19.44 33.57 -25.41
CA GLU A 228 19.69 34.46 -26.54
C GLU A 228 18.44 35.28 -26.94
N GLY A 229 17.22 34.76 -26.67
CA GLY A 229 15.95 35.46 -26.92
C GLY A 229 15.58 36.49 -25.86
N SER A 230 16.33 36.58 -24.77
CA SER A 230 16.08 37.47 -23.64
C SER A 230 17.02 38.68 -23.56
N ASP A 231 17.71 39.03 -24.67
CA ASP A 231 18.56 40.24 -24.74
C ASP A 231 17.67 41.50 -24.85
N PRO A 232 17.64 42.41 -23.87
CA PRO A 232 16.77 43.57 -23.85
C PRO A 232 17.29 44.74 -24.71
N THR A 233 18.32 44.54 -25.54
CA THR A 233 19.05 45.65 -26.22
C THR A 233 18.51 46.08 -27.59
N LEU A 234 17.30 45.66 -27.99
CA LEU A 234 16.71 46.08 -29.28
C LEU A 234 15.48 46.98 -29.18
N ASN A 235 15.40 47.82 -28.14
CA ASN A 235 14.39 48.89 -28.07
C ASN A 235 14.99 50.24 -27.61
N GLU A 236 16.08 50.68 -28.22
CA GLU A 236 16.49 52.10 -28.22
C GLU A 236 16.81 52.45 -29.66
N ASP A 237 16.06 53.39 -30.18
CA ASP A 237 16.27 54.27 -31.33
C ASP A 237 15.14 54.17 -32.39
N GLU A 238 13.99 54.74 -32.05
CA GLU A 238 13.17 55.49 -33.03
C GLU A 238 12.28 56.47 -32.29
N ASN A 239 12.90 57.57 -31.83
CA ASN A 239 12.13 58.79 -31.59
C ASN A 239 13.05 60.03 -31.59
N GLU A 240 13.60 60.36 -32.79
CA GLU A 240 14.12 61.70 -32.98
C GLU A 240 13.78 62.20 -34.40
N TYR A 241 13.27 63.41 -34.47
CA TYR A 241 12.94 64.28 -35.60
C TYR A 241 11.48 64.30 -36.10
N GLY A 242 10.87 65.44 -35.72
CA GLY A 242 9.70 65.98 -36.44
C GLY A 242 9.11 67.23 -35.76
N THR A 243 9.82 68.36 -35.87
CA THR A 243 9.36 69.81 -35.87
C THR A 243 7.85 70.02 -35.84
#